data_4288e32ce11848f8820966c4f88fc6b7
#
_entry.id   4288e32ce11848f8820966c4f88fc6b7
#
_cell.length_a   1.000
_cell.length_b   1.000
_cell.length_c   1.000
_cell.angle_alpha   90.00
_cell.angle_beta   90.00
_cell.angle_gamma   90.00
#
_symmetry.space_group_name_H-M   'P 1'
#
loop_
_entity.id
_entity.type
_entity.pdbx_description
1 polymer ?
#
loop_
_entity_poly.entity_id
_entity_poly.type
_entity_poly.pdbx_seq_one_letter_code
_entity_poly.pdbx_strand_id
1 'polypeptide(L)'
;MKRISFLLIILMIIGCDNTSISSENVSENTSWVFVANEGAFGSSNGSISMIDDFGNVYETGDLGDIVQSIEVFENKLIVLINNSHKIKIYDITSEGLAMPGIEVSTNGSSPRDMVVVDNNVYFTNWNTSDVKVFNLYTYNIDDSISVGAMPEGIETDGNTIWVANSGEDTVSEIDVSTRMVTATHIVGDGPQNLVISNGSIYISRTYYSSDWMTTYHGASKINGSDVIINNYGSGSPCGGAVLSYQNDIYRSFNGGLAKIDSELNLEDVLIGDFNQTQVYHVELIDDKFWFALTDYQDMNQIHVLDNSGNSIDIYDVGQNPGDFAIWNK
;
A
#
# COMPACT_ATOMS: atom_id res chain seq x y z
N MET A 1 -50.47 12.76 -87.34
CA MET A 1 -49.43 11.86 -86.84
C MET A 1 -48.96 12.34 -85.45
N LYS A 2 -49.45 11.76 -84.40
CA LYS A 2 -49.11 12.13 -82.99
C LYS A 2 -48.04 11.18 -82.54
N ARG A 3 -46.85 11.71 -82.16
CA ARG A 3 -45.77 10.93 -81.50
C ARG A 3 -46.03 10.88 -80.00
N ILE A 4 -46.21 9.67 -79.47
CA ILE A 4 -46.29 9.40 -78.07
C ILE A 4 -44.88 9.15 -77.56
N SER A 5 -44.41 10.02 -76.65
CA SER A 5 -43.12 9.90 -76.01
C SER A 5 -43.33 9.07 -74.71
N PHE A 6 -42.69 7.91 -74.64
CA PHE A 6 -42.70 7.09 -73.44
C PHE A 6 -41.61 7.59 -72.46
N LEU A 7 -42.04 8.07 -71.33
CA LEU A 7 -41.14 8.46 -70.23
C LEU A 7 -40.87 7.25 -69.37
N LEU A 8 -39.62 6.76 -69.38
CA LEU A 8 -39.17 5.65 -68.56
C LEU A 8 -38.77 6.21 -67.17
N ILE A 9 -39.58 5.94 -66.15
CA ILE A 9 -39.23 6.29 -64.76
C ILE A 9 -38.39 5.15 -64.21
N ILE A 10 -37.08 5.44 -63.97
CA ILE A 10 -36.18 4.55 -63.24
C ILE A 10 -36.37 4.82 -61.76
N LEU A 11 -36.97 3.85 -61.04
CA LEU A 11 -37.01 3.85 -59.59
C LEU A 11 -35.63 3.41 -59.06
N MET A 12 -34.88 4.38 -58.54
CA MET A 12 -33.72 4.04 -57.72
C MET A 12 -34.18 3.58 -56.34
N ILE A 13 -34.02 2.30 -56.06
CA ILE A 13 -34.15 1.77 -54.71
C ILE A 13 -32.85 2.12 -53.94
N ILE A 14 -32.92 3.12 -53.11
CA ILE A 14 -31.85 3.41 -52.15
C ILE A 14 -31.99 2.33 -51.05
N GLY A 15 -31.18 1.30 -51.12
CA GLY A 15 -30.97 0.38 -49.99
C GLY A 15 -30.34 1.13 -48.86
N CYS A 16 -31.05 1.29 -47.76
CA CYS A 16 -30.43 1.62 -46.48
C CYS A 16 -29.65 0.39 -46.03
N ASP A 17 -28.35 0.39 -46.19
CA ASP A 17 -27.46 -0.49 -45.41
C ASP A 17 -27.60 -0.09 -43.95
N ASN A 18 -28.34 -0.88 -43.20
CA ASN A 18 -28.23 -0.93 -41.72
C ASN A 18 -26.89 -1.59 -41.41
N THR A 19 -25.81 -0.82 -41.48
CA THR A 19 -24.62 -1.14 -40.72
C THR A 19 -25.03 -1.04 -39.25
N SER A 20 -25.41 -2.13 -38.62
CA SER A 20 -25.39 -2.28 -37.19
C SER A 20 -23.96 -1.99 -36.75
N ILE A 21 -23.75 -0.80 -36.20
CA ILE A 21 -22.55 -0.53 -35.39
C ILE A 21 -22.66 -1.53 -34.26
N SER A 22 -21.88 -2.62 -34.36
CA SER A 22 -21.60 -3.44 -33.18
C SER A 22 -21.02 -2.46 -32.17
N SER A 23 -21.76 -2.22 -31.08
CA SER A 23 -21.15 -1.66 -29.91
C SER A 23 -20.00 -2.62 -29.59
N GLU A 24 -18.78 -2.21 -29.87
CA GLU A 24 -17.63 -2.84 -29.24
C GLU A 24 -17.98 -2.82 -27.75
N ASN A 25 -18.09 -4.01 -27.15
CA ASN A 25 -18.12 -4.14 -25.71
C ASN A 25 -16.75 -3.65 -25.27
N VAL A 26 -16.65 -2.37 -24.96
CA VAL A 26 -15.52 -1.86 -24.20
C VAL A 26 -15.57 -2.65 -22.93
N SER A 27 -14.59 -3.51 -22.72
CA SER A 27 -14.46 -4.26 -21.47
C SER A 27 -14.34 -3.21 -20.37
N GLU A 28 -15.32 -3.20 -19.46
CA GLU A 28 -15.20 -2.35 -18.27
C GLU A 28 -13.99 -2.81 -17.47
N ASN A 29 -13.22 -1.88 -16.94
CA ASN A 29 -12.16 -2.19 -16.01
C ASN A 29 -12.76 -2.83 -14.74
N THR A 30 -12.20 -3.94 -14.33
CA THR A 30 -12.70 -4.73 -13.20
C THR A 30 -11.76 -4.76 -12.02
N SER A 31 -10.55 -4.25 -12.15
CA SER A 31 -9.61 -4.08 -11.05
C SER A 31 -8.82 -2.78 -11.15
N TRP A 32 -8.33 -2.34 -10.02
CA TRP A 32 -7.36 -1.25 -9.91
C TRP A 32 -6.26 -1.65 -8.94
N VAL A 33 -5.02 -1.38 -9.30
CA VAL A 33 -3.93 -1.28 -8.34
C VAL A 33 -3.67 0.20 -8.09
N PHE A 34 -3.84 0.63 -6.85
CA PHE A 34 -3.52 1.98 -6.40
C PHE A 34 -2.11 2.00 -5.83
N VAL A 35 -1.38 3.07 -6.11
CA VAL A 35 -0.03 3.32 -5.58
C VAL A 35 -0.04 4.67 -4.88
N ALA A 36 0.28 4.69 -3.60
CA ALA A 36 0.49 5.92 -2.85
C ALA A 36 1.84 6.53 -3.24
N ASN A 37 1.82 7.69 -3.84
CA ASN A 37 3.02 8.46 -4.13
C ASN A 37 3.16 9.52 -3.03
N GLU A 38 4.13 9.37 -2.14
CA GLU A 38 4.30 10.27 -1.00
C GLU A 38 4.53 11.72 -1.42
N GLY A 39 5.21 11.93 -2.56
CA GLY A 39 5.68 13.23 -2.98
C GLY A 39 6.95 13.65 -2.23
N ALA A 40 7.30 14.92 -2.28
CA ALA A 40 8.42 15.48 -1.55
C ALA A 40 7.94 16.20 -0.28
N PHE A 41 8.56 15.90 0.85
CA PHE A 41 8.23 16.49 2.15
C PHE A 41 8.20 18.02 2.10
N GLY A 42 7.11 18.61 2.56
CA GLY A 42 6.89 20.06 2.56
C GLY A 42 6.42 20.64 1.22
N SER A 43 6.22 19.79 0.19
CA SER A 43 5.83 20.23 -1.16
C SER A 43 4.33 20.09 -1.43
N SER A 44 3.61 19.34 -0.61
CA SER A 44 2.17 19.06 -0.77
C SER A 44 1.78 18.45 -2.12
N ASN A 45 2.71 17.71 -2.74
CA ASN A 45 2.56 17.10 -4.06
C ASN A 45 2.38 15.58 -4.04
N GLY A 46 1.99 15.01 -2.91
CA GLY A 46 1.63 13.60 -2.84
C GLY A 46 0.39 13.30 -3.67
N SER A 47 0.37 12.17 -4.36
CA SER A 47 -0.66 11.76 -5.31
C SER A 47 -0.97 10.26 -5.21
N ILE A 48 -1.91 9.77 -6.01
CA ILE A 48 -2.16 8.35 -6.21
C ILE A 48 -2.05 8.02 -7.69
N SER A 49 -1.22 7.03 -8.03
CA SER A 49 -1.25 6.40 -9.34
C SER A 49 -2.24 5.24 -9.33
N MET A 50 -3.01 5.08 -10.41
CA MET A 50 -4.03 4.05 -10.60
C MET A 50 -3.64 3.23 -11.82
N ILE A 51 -3.45 1.92 -11.67
CA ILE A 51 -3.09 1.00 -12.75
C ILE A 51 -4.31 0.13 -13.05
N ASP A 52 -4.80 0.16 -14.30
CA ASP A 52 -5.96 -0.61 -14.73
C ASP A 52 -5.62 -2.04 -15.19
N ASP A 53 -6.64 -2.85 -15.49
CA ASP A 53 -6.50 -4.24 -16.00
C ASP A 53 -5.66 -4.34 -17.29
N PHE A 54 -5.47 -3.24 -17.99
CA PHE A 54 -4.74 -3.18 -19.27
C PHE A 54 -3.31 -2.66 -19.09
N GLY A 55 -2.91 -2.32 -17.86
CA GLY A 55 -1.60 -1.76 -17.53
C GLY A 55 -1.47 -0.26 -17.85
N ASN A 56 -2.58 0.46 -18.09
CA ASN A 56 -2.52 1.90 -18.22
C ASN A 56 -2.42 2.54 -16.84
N VAL A 57 -1.59 3.58 -16.73
CA VAL A 57 -1.37 4.34 -15.51
C VAL A 57 -2.05 5.70 -15.61
N TYR A 58 -2.86 6.00 -14.60
CA TYR A 58 -3.51 7.30 -14.43
C TYR A 58 -3.06 7.88 -13.09
N GLU A 59 -2.99 9.19 -12.98
CA GLU A 59 -2.56 9.85 -11.76
C GLU A 59 -3.59 10.89 -11.31
N THR A 60 -3.81 10.98 -10.01
CA THR A 60 -4.60 12.07 -9.42
C THR A 60 -3.78 13.36 -9.46
N GLY A 61 -4.43 14.51 -9.27
CA GLY A 61 -3.71 15.72 -8.87
C GLY A 61 -3.19 15.62 -7.44
N ASP A 62 -2.56 16.68 -6.96
CA ASP A 62 -2.01 16.78 -5.61
C ASP A 62 -3.09 16.58 -4.54
N LEU A 63 -2.87 15.65 -3.62
CA LEU A 63 -3.79 15.31 -2.54
C LEU A 63 -3.38 15.93 -1.19
N GLY A 64 -2.09 16.19 -1.01
CA GLY A 64 -1.52 16.77 0.20
C GLY A 64 -0.04 16.43 0.37
N ASP A 65 0.48 16.73 1.55
CA ASP A 65 1.88 16.53 1.88
C ASP A 65 2.07 15.15 2.53
N ILE A 66 2.80 14.29 1.86
CA ILE A 66 3.07 12.88 2.18
C ILE A 66 1.79 12.02 2.18
N VAL A 67 1.42 11.47 1.02
CA VAL A 67 0.41 10.39 0.91
C VAL A 67 1.07 9.10 1.39
N GLN A 68 0.80 8.74 2.66
CA GLN A 68 1.63 7.80 3.42
C GLN A 68 1.17 6.36 3.30
N SER A 69 -0.13 6.12 3.45
CA SER A 69 -0.70 4.77 3.41
C SER A 69 -2.08 4.80 2.77
N ILE A 70 -2.43 3.72 2.08
CA ILE A 70 -3.70 3.53 1.40
C ILE A 70 -4.26 2.15 1.67
N GLU A 71 -5.57 2.05 1.81
CA GLU A 71 -6.26 0.78 2.05
C GLU A 71 -7.57 0.75 1.29
N VAL A 72 -7.90 -0.40 0.69
CA VAL A 72 -9.20 -0.62 0.04
C VAL A 72 -10.14 -1.36 0.98
N PHE A 73 -11.27 -0.75 1.26
CA PHE A 73 -12.36 -1.39 1.98
C PHE A 73 -13.65 -1.30 1.18
N GLU A 74 -14.18 -2.46 0.76
CA GLU A 74 -15.31 -2.55 -0.16
C GLU A 74 -15.04 -1.76 -1.46
N ASN A 75 -15.86 -0.76 -1.76
CA ASN A 75 -15.68 0.14 -2.91
C ASN A 75 -15.13 1.51 -2.49
N LYS A 76 -14.28 1.56 -1.48
CA LYS A 76 -13.66 2.79 -0.99
C LYS A 76 -12.16 2.65 -0.92
N LEU A 77 -11.45 3.69 -1.38
CA LEU A 77 -10.05 3.89 -1.08
C LEU A 77 -9.93 4.85 0.09
N ILE A 78 -9.27 4.40 1.15
CA ILE A 78 -8.94 5.18 2.34
C ILE A 78 -7.49 5.61 2.20
N VAL A 79 -7.19 6.88 2.44
CA VAL A 79 -5.87 7.49 2.22
C VAL A 79 -5.45 8.26 3.45
N LEU A 80 -4.32 7.90 4.04
CA LEU A 80 -3.67 8.67 5.11
C LEU A 80 -2.69 9.67 4.51
N ILE A 81 -2.82 10.94 4.86
CA ILE A 81 -1.91 12.00 4.45
C ILE A 81 -1.17 12.51 5.68
N ASN A 82 0.06 12.05 5.83
CA ASN A 82 0.85 12.17 7.05
C ASN A 82 1.08 13.63 7.48
N ASN A 83 1.80 14.39 6.67
CA ASN A 83 2.20 15.76 7.05
C ASN A 83 1.08 16.79 6.87
N SER A 84 0.04 16.46 6.11
CA SER A 84 -1.20 17.25 6.08
C SER A 84 -2.18 16.89 7.20
N HIS A 85 -1.91 15.84 7.98
CA HIS A 85 -2.72 15.38 9.10
C HIS A 85 -4.18 15.13 8.74
N LYS A 86 -4.40 14.31 7.68
CA LYS A 86 -5.73 14.06 7.12
C LYS A 86 -5.95 12.60 6.78
N ILE A 87 -7.24 12.23 6.80
CA ILE A 87 -7.76 11.04 6.13
C ILE A 87 -8.60 11.52 4.96
N LYS A 88 -8.43 10.91 3.79
CA LYS A 88 -9.32 11.07 2.64
C LYS A 88 -9.96 9.75 2.28
N ILE A 89 -11.21 9.79 1.84
CA ILE A 89 -11.97 8.62 1.41
C ILE A 89 -12.56 8.90 0.04
N TYR A 90 -12.30 8.00 -0.91
CA TYR A 90 -12.83 8.06 -2.27
C TYR A 90 -13.69 6.85 -2.57
N ASP A 91 -14.81 7.03 -3.25
CA ASP A 91 -15.52 5.90 -3.85
C ASP A 91 -14.76 5.43 -5.09
N ILE A 92 -14.60 4.10 -5.22
CA ILE A 92 -13.94 3.46 -6.35
C ILE A 92 -15.00 3.07 -7.38
N THR A 93 -14.72 3.36 -8.65
CA THR A 93 -15.56 3.00 -9.80
C THR A 93 -14.72 2.31 -10.87
N SER A 94 -15.37 1.76 -11.91
CA SER A 94 -14.67 1.26 -13.10
C SER A 94 -13.87 2.33 -13.86
N GLU A 95 -14.13 3.61 -13.58
CA GLU A 95 -13.42 4.75 -14.19
C GLU A 95 -12.32 5.34 -13.27
N GLY A 96 -12.07 4.72 -12.10
CA GLY A 96 -11.13 5.19 -11.10
C GLY A 96 -11.80 5.82 -9.88
N LEU A 97 -11.11 6.74 -9.23
CA LEU A 97 -11.55 7.39 -7.99
C LEU A 97 -12.55 8.53 -8.27
N ALA A 98 -13.69 8.51 -7.55
CA ALA A 98 -14.66 9.60 -7.59
C ALA A 98 -14.14 10.81 -6.79
N MET A 99 -13.69 11.83 -7.50
CA MET A 99 -13.17 13.06 -6.90
C MET A 99 -14.29 14.06 -6.59
N PRO A 100 -14.17 14.88 -5.52
CA PRO A 100 -13.00 15.13 -4.66
C PRO A 100 -12.89 14.22 -3.43
N GLY A 101 -13.85 13.34 -3.15
CA GLY A 101 -13.89 12.50 -1.96
C GLY A 101 -14.25 13.25 -0.67
N ILE A 102 -14.18 12.52 0.46
CA ILE A 102 -14.40 13.03 1.83
C ILE A 102 -13.04 13.29 2.46
N GLU A 103 -12.91 14.39 3.19
CA GLU A 103 -11.68 14.76 3.91
C GLU A 103 -11.99 14.99 5.39
N VAL A 104 -11.20 14.36 6.28
CA VAL A 104 -11.30 14.49 7.74
C VAL A 104 -9.94 14.80 8.33
N SER A 105 -9.88 15.79 9.22
CA SER A 105 -8.65 16.14 9.95
C SER A 105 -8.34 15.11 11.03
N THR A 106 -7.07 14.70 11.16
CA THR A 106 -6.58 13.89 12.28
C THR A 106 -6.04 14.72 13.45
N ASN A 107 -6.28 16.04 13.43
CA ASN A 107 -5.91 16.98 14.48
C ASN A 107 -4.40 17.00 14.79
N GLY A 108 -3.56 17.00 13.77
CA GLY A 108 -2.11 17.12 13.93
C GLY A 108 -1.40 15.85 14.38
N SER A 109 -2.00 14.67 14.19
CA SER A 109 -1.49 13.41 14.73
C SER A 109 -0.35 12.77 13.94
N SER A 110 -0.11 13.15 12.66
CA SER A 110 0.83 12.50 11.74
C SER A 110 0.53 11.00 11.54
N PRO A 111 -0.56 10.65 10.84
CA PRO A 111 -0.93 9.25 10.61
C PRO A 111 0.12 8.53 9.75
N ARG A 112 0.36 7.23 10.07
CA ARG A 112 1.40 6.43 9.41
C ARG A 112 0.83 5.28 8.61
N ASP A 113 0.27 4.31 9.27
CA ASP A 113 -0.20 3.06 8.67
C ASP A 113 -1.57 2.69 9.24
N MET A 114 -2.32 1.82 8.55
CA MET A 114 -3.68 1.48 8.94
C MET A 114 -4.05 0.03 8.65
N VAL A 115 -5.03 -0.44 9.42
CA VAL A 115 -5.80 -1.66 9.14
C VAL A 115 -7.28 -1.37 9.29
N VAL A 116 -8.12 -2.12 8.57
CA VAL A 116 -9.57 -2.01 8.68
C VAL A 116 -10.13 -3.26 9.33
N VAL A 117 -10.88 -3.08 10.42
CA VAL A 117 -11.64 -4.16 11.06
C VAL A 117 -13.11 -3.74 11.10
N ASP A 118 -13.97 -4.53 10.48
CA ASP A 118 -15.37 -4.18 10.21
C ASP A 118 -15.47 -2.84 9.47
N ASN A 119 -16.07 -1.84 10.08
CA ASN A 119 -16.19 -0.47 9.53
C ASN A 119 -15.32 0.55 10.28
N ASN A 120 -14.30 0.09 10.98
CA ASN A 120 -13.40 0.95 11.71
C ASN A 120 -11.99 0.86 11.13
N VAL A 121 -11.42 2.01 10.80
CA VAL A 121 -10.01 2.17 10.42
C VAL A 121 -9.22 2.41 11.69
N TYR A 122 -8.31 1.52 12.00
CA TYR A 122 -7.33 1.69 13.08
C TYR A 122 -6.04 2.18 12.44
N PHE A 123 -5.54 3.33 12.85
CA PHE A 123 -4.35 3.92 12.24
C PHE A 123 -3.38 4.48 13.27
N THR A 124 -2.10 4.23 13.04
CA THR A 124 -1.00 4.67 13.89
C THR A 124 -0.67 6.15 13.69
N ASN A 125 -0.19 6.80 14.74
CA ASN A 125 0.08 8.25 14.74
C ASN A 125 1.36 8.59 15.51
N TRP A 126 2.32 9.18 14.82
CA TRP A 126 3.61 9.52 15.41
C TRP A 126 3.53 10.61 16.50
N ASN A 127 2.84 11.71 16.18
CA ASN A 127 2.83 12.88 17.07
C ASN A 127 2.07 12.65 18.37
N THR A 128 1.13 11.70 18.38
CA THR A 128 0.26 11.46 19.54
C THR A 128 0.54 10.13 20.22
N SER A 129 1.42 9.28 19.66
CA SER A 129 1.78 7.96 20.18
C SER A 129 0.53 7.14 20.50
N ASP A 130 -0.38 7.04 19.54
CA ASP A 130 -1.64 6.36 19.67
C ASP A 130 -2.06 5.63 18.37
N VAL A 131 -3.01 4.74 18.51
CA VAL A 131 -3.84 4.23 17.41
C VAL A 131 -5.20 4.91 17.53
N LYS A 132 -5.59 5.69 16.52
CA LYS A 132 -6.94 6.26 16.45
C LYS A 132 -7.87 5.32 15.74
N VAL A 133 -9.16 5.40 16.10
CA VAL A 133 -10.22 4.60 15.50
C VAL A 133 -11.16 5.53 14.75
N PHE A 134 -11.17 5.41 13.43
CA PHE A 134 -12.02 6.19 12.53
C PHE A 134 -13.16 5.32 12.00
N ASN A 135 -14.39 5.81 12.12
CA ASN A 135 -15.58 5.08 11.72
C ASN A 135 -16.01 5.47 10.30
N LEU A 136 -16.08 4.49 9.40
CA LEU A 136 -16.42 4.68 7.98
C LEU A 136 -17.88 5.01 7.70
N TYR A 137 -18.80 4.83 8.68
CA TYR A 137 -20.20 5.24 8.51
C TYR A 137 -20.45 6.68 8.94
N THR A 138 -19.80 7.09 10.05
CA THR A 138 -20.04 8.42 10.63
C THR A 138 -19.00 9.44 10.18
N TYR A 139 -17.89 8.97 9.61
CA TYR A 139 -16.72 9.77 9.25
C TYR A 139 -16.15 10.57 10.42
N ASN A 140 -16.17 9.98 11.62
CA ASN A 140 -15.59 10.56 12.83
C ASN A 140 -14.49 9.69 13.40
N ILE A 141 -13.53 10.33 14.09
CA ILE A 141 -12.59 9.63 14.95
C ILE A 141 -13.30 9.42 16.29
N ASP A 142 -13.60 8.15 16.60
CA ASP A 142 -14.43 7.78 17.74
C ASP A 142 -13.60 7.45 18.98
N ASP A 143 -12.31 7.08 18.80
CA ASP A 143 -11.46 6.59 19.89
C ASP A 143 -9.97 6.86 19.63
N SER A 144 -9.15 6.73 20.70
CA SER A 144 -7.69 6.85 20.68
C SER A 144 -7.10 5.92 21.73
N ILE A 145 -6.28 4.97 21.29
CA ILE A 145 -5.65 3.92 22.12
C ILE A 145 -4.17 4.25 22.26
N SER A 146 -3.71 4.58 23.46
CA SER A 146 -2.29 4.89 23.69
C SER A 146 -1.42 3.65 23.52
N VAL A 147 -0.32 3.78 22.78
CA VAL A 147 0.70 2.76 22.52
C VAL A 147 2.10 3.32 22.79
N GLY A 148 3.17 2.64 22.36
CA GLY A 148 4.54 3.15 22.49
C GLY A 148 4.84 4.32 21.54
N ALA A 149 6.04 4.87 21.64
CA ALA A 149 6.44 6.06 20.88
C ALA A 149 6.62 5.78 19.38
N MET A 150 6.22 6.76 18.56
CA MET A 150 6.35 6.73 17.11
C MET A 150 5.83 5.41 16.49
N PRO A 151 4.55 5.04 16.74
CA PRO A 151 4.00 3.82 16.19
C PRO A 151 3.98 3.90 14.66
N GLU A 152 4.53 2.85 14.02
CA GLU A 152 4.73 2.77 12.56
C GLU A 152 3.75 1.75 11.97
N GLY A 153 4.20 0.55 11.67
CA GLY A 153 3.40 -0.50 11.07
C GLY A 153 2.34 -1.03 12.02
N ILE A 154 1.22 -1.45 11.45
CA ILE A 154 0.06 -2.01 12.14
C ILE A 154 -0.46 -3.21 11.35
N GLU A 155 -0.86 -4.30 12.04
CA GLU A 155 -1.36 -5.51 11.39
C GLU A 155 -2.45 -6.16 12.26
N THR A 156 -3.35 -6.92 11.66
CA THR A 156 -4.48 -7.53 12.39
C THR A 156 -4.86 -8.91 11.89
N ASP A 157 -5.34 -9.77 12.80
CA ASP A 157 -6.04 -11.01 12.48
C ASP A 157 -7.58 -10.87 12.56
N GLY A 158 -8.07 -9.64 12.72
CA GLY A 158 -9.49 -9.31 12.89
C GLY A 158 -9.97 -9.26 14.35
N ASN A 159 -9.26 -9.88 15.30
CA ASN A 159 -9.59 -9.84 16.72
C ASN A 159 -8.54 -9.08 17.53
N THR A 160 -7.30 -9.17 17.10
CA THR A 160 -6.14 -8.54 17.73
C THR A 160 -5.43 -7.66 16.71
N ILE A 161 -4.93 -6.53 17.16
CA ILE A 161 -4.11 -5.60 16.38
C ILE A 161 -2.72 -5.55 17.02
N TRP A 162 -1.68 -5.68 16.20
CA TRP A 162 -0.28 -5.49 16.61
C TRP A 162 0.27 -4.22 16.02
N VAL A 163 1.00 -3.46 16.84
CA VAL A 163 1.53 -2.13 16.49
C VAL A 163 3.02 -2.07 16.77
N ALA A 164 3.83 -1.81 15.77
CA ALA A 164 5.26 -1.61 15.88
C ALA A 164 5.56 -0.19 16.42
N ASN A 165 6.12 -0.09 17.61
CA ASN A 165 6.50 1.19 18.22
C ASN A 165 7.94 1.53 17.82
N SER A 166 8.13 2.18 16.68
CA SER A 166 9.45 2.38 16.05
C SER A 166 10.38 3.31 16.82
N GLY A 167 9.84 4.16 17.68
CA GLY A 167 10.61 5.00 18.60
C GLY A 167 11.07 4.28 19.87
N GLU A 168 10.76 3.00 20.01
CA GLU A 168 11.08 2.14 21.13
C GLU A 168 11.58 0.77 20.63
N ASP A 169 11.59 -0.23 21.52
CA ASP A 169 11.94 -1.61 21.24
C ASP A 169 10.75 -2.56 21.35
N THR A 170 9.51 -2.05 21.21
CA THR A 170 8.30 -2.77 21.57
C THR A 170 7.29 -2.94 20.44
N VAL A 171 6.44 -3.96 20.55
CA VAL A 171 5.18 -4.14 19.81
C VAL A 171 4.04 -4.18 20.83
N SER A 172 3.02 -3.32 20.61
CA SER A 172 1.79 -3.31 21.39
C SER A 172 0.77 -4.29 20.80
N GLU A 173 0.09 -5.04 21.64
CA GLU A 173 -1.03 -5.93 21.29
C GLU A 173 -2.33 -5.31 21.80
N ILE A 174 -3.30 -5.10 20.91
CA ILE A 174 -4.59 -4.46 21.22
C ILE A 174 -5.71 -5.46 20.95
N ASP A 175 -6.61 -5.65 21.90
CA ASP A 175 -7.87 -6.37 21.70
C ASP A 175 -8.89 -5.45 21.01
N VAL A 176 -9.36 -5.86 19.85
CA VAL A 176 -10.29 -5.07 19.00
C VAL A 176 -11.62 -4.84 19.72
N SER A 177 -12.12 -5.83 20.45
CA SER A 177 -13.44 -5.76 21.10
C SER A 177 -13.49 -4.78 22.26
N THR A 178 -12.39 -4.65 23.01
CA THR A 178 -12.29 -3.76 24.17
C THR A 178 -11.56 -2.45 23.87
N ARG A 179 -10.83 -2.40 22.74
CA ARG A 179 -9.95 -1.29 22.35
C ARG A 179 -8.90 -0.96 23.41
N MET A 180 -8.34 -2.00 24.01
CA MET A 180 -7.33 -1.87 25.07
C MET A 180 -6.07 -2.62 24.69
N VAL A 181 -4.91 -2.05 25.06
CA VAL A 181 -3.62 -2.77 25.01
C VAL A 181 -3.66 -3.89 26.03
N THR A 182 -3.50 -5.11 25.58
CA THR A 182 -3.52 -6.34 26.38
C THR A 182 -2.13 -6.85 26.73
N ALA A 183 -1.16 -6.59 25.85
CA ALA A 183 0.25 -6.95 26.06
C ALA A 183 1.19 -5.96 25.37
N THR A 184 2.45 -5.95 25.81
CA THR A 184 3.55 -5.24 25.16
C THR A 184 4.74 -6.19 25.12
N HIS A 185 5.25 -6.46 23.93
CA HIS A 185 6.34 -7.40 23.66
C HIS A 185 7.63 -6.65 23.39
N ILE A 186 8.73 -7.02 24.06
CA ILE A 186 10.06 -6.46 23.77
C ILE A 186 10.62 -7.23 22.57
N VAL A 187 10.80 -6.53 21.45
CA VAL A 187 11.20 -7.13 20.16
C VAL A 187 12.56 -6.63 19.65
N GLY A 188 13.22 -5.75 20.42
CA GLY A 188 14.46 -5.07 20.03
C GLY A 188 14.21 -3.79 19.22
N ASP A 189 15.23 -2.94 19.17
CA ASP A 189 15.16 -1.56 18.68
C ASP A 189 14.55 -1.44 17.28
N GLY A 190 13.73 -0.41 17.11
CA GLY A 190 13.23 0.09 15.84
C GLY A 190 12.36 -0.87 15.04
N PRO A 191 11.32 -1.49 15.64
CA PRO A 191 10.33 -2.25 14.87
C PRO A 191 9.61 -1.32 13.88
N GLN A 192 9.42 -1.82 12.64
CA GLN A 192 8.86 -1.03 11.52
C GLN A 192 7.58 -1.69 11.00
N ASN A 193 7.71 -2.66 10.12
CA ASN A 193 6.60 -3.37 9.50
C ASN A 193 6.40 -4.74 10.15
N LEU A 194 5.16 -5.22 10.07
CA LEU A 194 4.76 -6.51 10.61
C LEU A 194 4.06 -7.34 9.53
N VAL A 195 4.13 -8.67 9.68
CA VAL A 195 3.26 -9.59 8.95
C VAL A 195 2.86 -10.74 9.85
N ILE A 196 1.60 -11.14 9.76
CA ILE A 196 1.07 -12.31 10.46
C ILE A 196 1.20 -13.54 9.57
N SER A 197 1.83 -14.57 10.07
CA SER A 197 1.91 -15.86 9.37
C SER A 197 1.88 -17.02 10.35
N ASN A 198 0.96 -17.98 10.10
CA ASN A 198 0.81 -19.20 10.89
C ASN A 198 0.71 -18.94 12.42
N GLY A 199 0.00 -17.87 12.82
CA GLY A 199 -0.19 -17.49 14.22
C GLY A 199 1.03 -16.86 14.90
N SER A 200 2.08 -16.55 14.14
CA SER A 200 3.24 -15.78 14.59
C SER A 200 3.26 -14.41 13.91
N ILE A 201 3.82 -13.42 14.60
CA ILE A 201 4.02 -12.07 14.11
C ILE A 201 5.50 -11.92 13.78
N TYR A 202 5.81 -11.61 12.53
CA TYR A 202 7.17 -11.31 12.08
C TYR A 202 7.31 -9.81 11.90
N ILE A 203 8.43 -9.27 12.35
CA ILE A 203 8.68 -7.84 12.44
C ILE A 203 10.00 -7.52 11.75
N SER A 204 10.00 -6.58 10.81
CA SER A 204 11.22 -5.96 10.33
C SER A 204 11.66 -4.86 11.28
N ARG A 205 12.97 -4.70 11.46
CA ARG A 205 13.54 -3.68 12.34
C ARG A 205 14.60 -2.86 11.63
N THR A 206 14.56 -1.53 11.85
CA THR A 206 15.58 -0.59 11.40
C THR A 206 15.79 0.43 12.52
N TYR A 207 17.03 0.59 12.95
CA TYR A 207 17.38 1.46 14.07
C TYR A 207 18.74 2.12 13.86
N TYR A 208 19.00 3.15 14.63
CA TYR A 208 20.20 3.98 14.49
C TYR A 208 21.08 3.85 15.73
N SER A 209 22.40 4.02 15.54
CA SER A 209 23.31 4.24 16.66
C SER A 209 22.91 5.51 17.44
N SER A 210 23.33 5.59 18.69
CA SER A 210 23.03 6.73 19.55
C SER A 210 23.54 8.08 19.03
N ASP A 211 24.51 8.08 18.15
CA ASP A 211 25.05 9.26 17.46
C ASP A 211 24.42 9.52 16.08
N TRP A 212 23.45 8.67 15.66
CA TRP A 212 22.73 8.71 14.39
C TRP A 212 23.63 8.53 13.14
N MET A 213 24.87 8.05 13.32
CA MET A 213 25.84 7.91 12.22
C MET A 213 25.77 6.56 11.52
N THR A 214 25.23 5.56 12.19
CA THR A 214 25.16 4.18 11.67
C THR A 214 23.73 3.67 11.75
N THR A 215 23.24 3.14 10.65
CA THR A 215 21.96 2.42 10.60
C THR A 215 22.22 0.93 10.83
N TYR A 216 21.36 0.30 11.59
CA TYR A 216 21.34 -1.13 11.85
C TYR A 216 19.99 -1.71 11.43
N HIS A 217 19.97 -3.02 11.19
CA HIS A 217 18.74 -3.72 10.84
C HIS A 217 18.69 -5.14 11.44
N GLY A 218 17.49 -5.67 11.52
CA GLY A 218 17.23 -7.00 12.05
C GLY A 218 15.81 -7.46 11.74
N ALA A 219 15.44 -8.59 12.29
CA ALA A 219 14.07 -9.08 12.33
C ALA A 219 13.74 -9.60 13.72
N SER A 220 12.45 -9.66 14.03
CA SER A 220 11.96 -10.30 15.25
C SER A 220 10.72 -11.13 14.96
N LYS A 221 10.40 -12.06 15.84
CA LYS A 221 9.24 -12.93 15.75
C LYS A 221 8.61 -13.06 17.12
N ILE A 222 7.30 -12.84 17.21
CA ILE A 222 6.47 -13.13 18.38
C ILE A 222 5.70 -14.43 18.09
N ASN A 223 5.76 -15.39 19.03
CA ASN A 223 4.98 -16.62 18.98
C ASN A 223 4.39 -16.87 20.38
N GLY A 224 3.16 -16.43 20.59
CA GLY A 224 2.55 -16.37 21.92
C GLY A 224 3.37 -15.45 22.85
N SER A 225 3.94 -16.01 23.93
CA SER A 225 4.81 -15.27 24.87
C SER A 225 6.29 -15.25 24.47
N ASP A 226 6.68 -16.06 23.50
CA ASP A 226 8.08 -16.23 23.12
C ASP A 226 8.45 -15.20 22.04
N VAL A 227 9.62 -14.57 22.22
CA VAL A 227 10.17 -13.60 21.26
C VAL A 227 11.56 -14.05 20.81
N ILE A 228 11.75 -14.12 19.50
CA ILE A 228 13.07 -14.34 18.88
C ILE A 228 13.51 -13.01 18.27
N ILE A 229 14.77 -12.64 18.47
CA ILE A 229 15.37 -11.40 17.96
C ILE A 229 16.65 -11.76 17.22
N ASN A 230 16.78 -11.35 15.95
CA ASN A 230 18.02 -11.48 15.18
C ASN A 230 18.46 -10.12 14.64
N ASN A 231 19.71 -9.75 14.88
CA ASN A 231 20.33 -8.53 14.40
C ASN A 231 21.31 -8.88 13.25
N TYR A 232 21.10 -8.26 12.10
CA TYR A 232 21.89 -8.53 10.88
C TYR A 232 23.16 -7.66 10.77
N GLY A 233 23.34 -6.71 11.69
CA GLY A 233 24.46 -5.80 11.68
C GLY A 233 24.14 -4.42 11.13
N SER A 234 25.18 -3.71 10.68
CA SER A 234 25.05 -2.37 10.10
C SER A 234 24.60 -2.45 8.65
N GLY A 235 23.87 -1.46 8.21
CA GLY A 235 23.28 -1.32 6.88
C GLY A 235 21.85 -0.85 6.95
N SER A 236 21.31 -0.39 5.82
CA SER A 236 19.90 -0.04 5.70
C SER A 236 19.21 -1.12 4.89
N PRO A 237 18.06 -1.67 5.34
CA PRO A 237 17.26 -2.53 4.49
C PRO A 237 16.60 -1.70 3.39
N CYS A 238 16.37 -2.32 2.25
CA CYS A 238 15.55 -1.73 1.20
C CYS A 238 14.09 -1.78 1.65
N GLY A 239 13.39 -0.67 1.62
CA GLY A 239 11.96 -0.58 1.88
C GLY A 239 11.47 -1.08 3.25
N GLY A 240 12.32 -1.70 4.08
CA GLY A 240 11.94 -2.19 5.42
C GLY A 240 10.85 -3.27 5.45
N ALA A 241 10.43 -3.82 4.31
CA ALA A 241 9.30 -4.74 4.20
C ALA A 241 9.58 -6.11 4.83
N VAL A 242 8.54 -6.71 5.39
CA VAL A 242 8.46 -8.13 5.75
C VAL A 242 7.16 -8.68 5.18
N LEU A 243 7.23 -9.80 4.45
CA LEU A 243 6.13 -10.36 3.67
C LEU A 243 5.96 -11.85 3.96
N SER A 244 4.72 -12.35 3.86
CA SER A 244 4.42 -13.79 3.91
C SER A 244 3.96 -14.25 2.52
N TYR A 245 4.65 -15.22 1.94
CA TYR A 245 4.27 -15.83 0.68
C TYR A 245 4.41 -17.34 0.75
N GLN A 246 3.34 -18.09 0.46
CA GLN A 246 3.28 -19.56 0.49
C GLN A 246 3.81 -20.19 1.80
N ASN A 247 3.51 -19.56 2.94
CA ASN A 247 3.98 -19.88 4.29
C ASN A 247 5.47 -19.61 4.58
N ASP A 248 6.21 -19.10 3.61
CA ASP A 248 7.56 -18.61 3.79
C ASP A 248 7.52 -17.11 4.12
N ILE A 249 8.51 -16.66 4.88
CA ILE A 249 8.65 -15.25 5.24
C ILE A 249 9.83 -14.67 4.50
N TYR A 250 9.59 -13.52 3.91
CA TYR A 250 10.58 -12.75 3.17
C TYR A 250 10.79 -11.39 3.83
N ARG A 251 12.00 -10.91 3.74
CA ARG A 251 12.37 -9.58 4.22
C ARG A 251 13.17 -8.86 3.15
N SER A 252 12.90 -7.57 2.99
CA SER A 252 13.71 -6.72 2.11
C SER A 252 15.16 -6.70 2.60
N PHE A 253 16.09 -6.96 1.70
CA PHE A 253 17.51 -7.03 1.98
C PHE A 253 18.34 -6.83 0.71
N ASN A 254 19.35 -5.99 0.76
CA ASN A 254 20.38 -5.83 -0.28
C ASN A 254 19.83 -5.67 -1.71
N GLY A 255 18.74 -4.93 -1.88
CA GLY A 255 18.15 -4.64 -3.20
C GLY A 255 17.10 -5.66 -3.68
N GLY A 256 16.77 -6.64 -2.85
CA GLY A 256 15.74 -7.65 -3.13
C GLY A 256 15.03 -8.11 -1.88
N LEU A 257 14.38 -9.27 -1.98
CA LEU A 257 13.74 -9.98 -0.87
C LEU A 257 14.52 -11.25 -0.56
N ALA A 258 15.03 -11.38 0.66
CA ALA A 258 15.62 -12.58 1.20
C ALA A 258 14.56 -13.37 1.98
N LYS A 259 14.48 -14.68 1.76
CA LYS A 259 13.72 -15.57 2.64
C LYS A 259 14.41 -15.64 4.00
N ILE A 260 13.64 -15.73 5.08
CA ILE A 260 14.16 -15.94 6.45
C ILE A 260 13.70 -17.29 6.98
N ASP A 261 14.61 -17.97 7.72
CA ASP A 261 14.32 -19.24 8.33
C ASP A 261 13.61 -19.09 9.70
N SER A 262 13.36 -20.19 10.39
CA SER A 262 12.68 -20.21 11.71
C SER A 262 13.42 -19.46 12.81
N GLU A 263 14.75 -19.32 12.68
CA GLU A 263 15.64 -18.59 13.59
C GLU A 263 15.91 -17.15 13.11
N LEU A 264 15.20 -16.72 12.07
CA LEU A 264 15.30 -15.40 11.42
C LEU A 264 16.66 -15.18 10.74
N ASN A 265 17.36 -16.22 10.27
CA ASN A 265 18.54 -16.03 9.43
C ASN A 265 18.11 -15.78 8.00
N LEU A 266 18.82 -14.86 7.33
CA LEU A 266 18.61 -14.55 5.92
C LEU A 266 19.19 -15.64 5.02
N GLU A 267 18.45 -16.08 4.01
CA GLU A 267 18.96 -16.91 2.93
C GLU A 267 19.73 -16.04 1.91
N ASP A 268 20.73 -16.65 1.23
CA ASP A 268 21.57 -15.93 0.28
C ASP A 268 20.89 -15.63 -1.08
N VAL A 269 19.76 -16.32 -1.37
CA VAL A 269 19.03 -16.13 -2.63
C VAL A 269 18.02 -15.01 -2.47
N LEU A 270 18.09 -14.03 -3.36
CA LEU A 270 17.19 -12.88 -3.38
C LEU A 270 16.20 -12.98 -4.53
N ILE A 271 14.96 -12.51 -4.28
CA ILE A 271 14.01 -12.12 -5.33
C ILE A 271 14.21 -10.63 -5.61
N GLY A 272 14.62 -10.30 -6.83
CA GLY A 272 15.03 -8.94 -7.20
C GLY A 272 16.52 -8.70 -6.98
N ASP A 273 17.08 -7.81 -7.80
CA ASP A 273 18.50 -7.41 -7.77
C ASP A 273 18.58 -5.92 -8.14
N PHE A 274 18.02 -5.09 -7.29
CA PHE A 274 17.97 -3.64 -7.47
C PHE A 274 19.08 -2.96 -6.67
N ASN A 275 19.33 -1.69 -6.99
CA ASN A 275 20.13 -0.86 -6.11
C ASN A 275 19.39 -0.66 -4.79
N GLN A 276 19.98 -1.10 -3.69
CA GLN A 276 19.41 -1.03 -2.34
C GLN A 276 18.91 0.38 -1.98
N THR A 277 19.62 1.43 -2.41
CA THR A 277 19.22 2.81 -2.10
C THR A 277 18.02 3.31 -2.89
N GLN A 278 17.58 2.57 -3.90
CA GLN A 278 16.44 2.92 -4.74
C GLN A 278 15.17 2.15 -4.36
N VAL A 279 15.28 1.04 -3.65
CA VAL A 279 14.07 0.30 -3.20
C VAL A 279 13.42 1.08 -2.06
N TYR A 280 12.26 1.63 -2.34
CA TYR A 280 11.49 2.44 -1.40
C TYR A 280 10.48 1.60 -0.61
N HIS A 281 9.74 0.75 -1.31
CA HIS A 281 8.77 -0.18 -0.73
C HIS A 281 8.72 -1.48 -1.53
N VAL A 282 8.26 -2.56 -0.90
CA VAL A 282 8.00 -3.84 -1.58
C VAL A 282 6.75 -4.45 -1.00
N GLU A 283 5.86 -4.94 -1.87
CA GLU A 283 4.63 -5.60 -1.47
C GLU A 283 4.31 -6.82 -2.32
N LEU A 284 3.45 -7.71 -1.80
CA LEU A 284 2.95 -8.89 -2.50
C LEU A 284 1.52 -8.64 -2.97
N ILE A 285 1.31 -8.59 -4.28
CA ILE A 285 -0.01 -8.43 -4.91
C ILE A 285 -0.20 -9.53 -5.94
N ASP A 286 -1.29 -10.30 -5.85
CA ASP A 286 -1.65 -11.36 -6.80
C ASP A 286 -0.48 -12.33 -7.10
N ASP A 287 0.15 -12.86 -6.05
CA ASP A 287 1.30 -13.78 -6.13
C ASP A 287 2.53 -13.21 -6.87
N LYS A 288 2.65 -11.89 -6.98
CA LYS A 288 3.77 -11.17 -7.59
C LYS A 288 4.37 -10.18 -6.61
N PHE A 289 5.68 -9.96 -6.72
CA PHE A 289 6.39 -8.99 -5.89
C PHE A 289 6.47 -7.65 -6.60
N TRP A 290 5.90 -6.63 -6.00
CA TRP A 290 5.84 -5.26 -6.50
C TRP A 290 6.88 -4.42 -5.80
N PHE A 291 7.95 -4.10 -6.50
CA PHE A 291 9.04 -3.25 -5.99
C PHE A 291 8.81 -1.81 -6.42
N ALA A 292 8.63 -0.94 -5.46
CA ALA A 292 8.58 0.50 -5.66
C ALA A 292 10.00 1.07 -5.62
N LEU A 293 10.44 1.66 -6.72
CA LEU A 293 11.78 2.21 -6.87
C LEU A 293 11.73 3.73 -7.05
N THR A 294 12.64 4.43 -6.38
CA THR A 294 12.84 5.87 -6.56
C THR A 294 14.31 6.25 -6.41
N ASP A 295 14.75 7.27 -7.13
CA ASP A 295 16.02 7.96 -6.87
C ASP A 295 15.82 9.30 -6.13
N TYR A 296 14.59 9.52 -5.63
CA TYR A 296 14.13 10.75 -4.96
C TYR A 296 14.12 11.99 -5.86
N GLN A 297 14.26 11.83 -7.17
CA GLN A 297 14.26 12.88 -8.18
C GLN A 297 13.32 12.54 -9.34
N ASP A 298 13.87 11.94 -10.40
CA ASP A 298 13.15 11.75 -11.66
C ASP A 298 12.67 10.31 -11.88
N MET A 299 13.36 9.30 -11.29
CA MET A 299 12.98 7.90 -11.44
C MET A 299 12.02 7.51 -10.32
N ASN A 300 10.80 7.19 -10.68
CA ASN A 300 9.77 6.66 -9.80
C ASN A 300 9.02 5.56 -10.55
N GLN A 301 9.31 4.30 -10.23
CA GLN A 301 8.84 3.15 -11.00
C GLN A 301 8.38 2.02 -10.08
N ILE A 302 7.43 1.26 -10.58
CA ILE A 302 7.06 -0.03 -10.00
C ILE A 302 7.59 -1.13 -10.92
N HIS A 303 8.37 -2.04 -10.37
CA HIS A 303 8.82 -3.26 -11.04
C HIS A 303 8.10 -4.46 -10.48
N VAL A 304 7.36 -5.16 -11.32
CA VAL A 304 6.62 -6.36 -10.94
C VAL A 304 7.42 -7.59 -11.31
N LEU A 305 7.72 -8.43 -10.32
CA LEU A 305 8.48 -9.65 -10.49
C LEU A 305 7.64 -10.89 -10.16
N ASP A 306 7.92 -12.01 -10.84
CA ASP A 306 7.43 -13.33 -10.44
C ASP A 306 8.24 -13.88 -9.24
N ASN A 307 7.84 -15.06 -8.74
CA ASN A 307 8.50 -15.73 -7.62
C ASN A 307 9.92 -16.27 -7.93
N SER A 308 10.34 -16.17 -9.18
CA SER A 308 11.69 -16.53 -9.63
C SER A 308 12.56 -15.28 -9.84
N GLY A 309 12.00 -14.08 -9.61
CA GLY A 309 12.68 -12.80 -9.82
C GLY A 309 12.69 -12.31 -11.27
N ASN A 310 11.91 -12.95 -12.18
CA ASN A 310 11.79 -12.44 -13.54
C ASN A 310 10.86 -11.23 -13.60
N SER A 311 11.28 -10.20 -14.36
CA SER A 311 10.45 -9.01 -14.59
C SER A 311 9.22 -9.37 -15.43
N ILE A 312 8.04 -8.97 -14.95
CA ILE A 312 6.76 -9.11 -15.62
C ILE A 312 6.36 -7.78 -16.27
N ASP A 313 6.29 -6.72 -15.45
CA ASP A 313 5.85 -5.39 -15.87
C ASP A 313 6.69 -4.30 -15.20
N ILE A 314 6.67 -3.10 -15.80
CA ILE A 314 7.27 -1.90 -15.26
C ILE A 314 6.29 -0.74 -15.50
N TYR A 315 5.99 0.03 -14.46
CA TYR A 315 5.11 1.19 -14.52
C TYR A 315 5.83 2.44 -14.03
N ASP A 316 5.74 3.52 -14.79
CA ASP A 316 6.12 4.86 -14.32
C ASP A 316 4.97 5.42 -13.47
N VAL A 317 5.28 5.90 -12.25
CA VAL A 317 4.30 6.37 -11.27
C VAL A 317 4.72 7.73 -10.69
N GLY A 318 3.94 8.27 -9.75
CA GLY A 318 4.27 9.51 -9.06
C GLY A 318 5.47 9.38 -8.11
N GLN A 319 5.89 10.51 -7.53
CA GLN A 319 7.13 10.62 -6.76
C GLN A 319 7.07 9.85 -5.43
N ASN A 320 8.12 9.06 -5.15
CA ASN A 320 8.30 8.27 -3.93
C ASN A 320 7.12 7.32 -3.67
N PRO A 321 6.92 6.28 -4.51
CA PRO A 321 5.86 5.31 -4.32
C PRO A 321 6.11 4.48 -3.05
N GLY A 322 5.21 4.57 -2.06
CA GLY A 322 5.43 4.08 -0.69
C GLY A 322 4.43 3.04 -0.19
N ASP A 323 3.29 2.86 -0.87
CA ASP A 323 2.27 1.92 -0.43
C ASP A 323 1.34 1.52 -1.58
N PHE A 324 0.65 0.38 -1.45
CA PHE A 324 -0.21 -0.17 -2.48
C PHE A 324 -1.55 -0.62 -1.91
N ALA A 325 -2.59 -0.57 -2.74
CA ALA A 325 -3.87 -1.21 -2.44
C ALA A 325 -4.51 -1.76 -3.72
N ILE A 326 -5.22 -2.88 -3.63
CA ILE A 326 -5.91 -3.50 -4.77
C ILE A 326 -7.42 -3.47 -4.59
N TRP A 327 -8.12 -3.13 -5.66
CA TRP A 327 -9.57 -3.25 -5.73
C TRP A 327 -9.96 -4.18 -6.87
N ASN A 328 -10.82 -5.16 -6.56
CA ASN A 328 -11.43 -6.07 -7.52
C ASN A 328 -12.96 -5.92 -7.42
N LYS A 329 -13.64 -5.67 -8.58
CA LYS A 329 -15.08 -5.45 -8.70
C LYS A 329 -15.88 -6.72 -8.42
#